data_b6d9ef33ee2188e2cd23ac1ab606c3bd
#
_entry.id   b6d9ef33ee2188e2cd23ac1ab606c3bd
#
_cell.length_a   1.000
_cell.length_b   1.000
_cell.length_c   1.000
_cell.angle_alpha   90.00
_cell.angle_beta   90.00
_cell.angle_gamma   90.00
#
_symmetry.space_group_name_H-M   'P 1'
#
loop_
_entity.id
_entity.type
_entity.pdbx_description
1 polymer ?
#
loop_
_entity_poly.entity_id
_entity_poly.type
_entity_poly.pdbx_seq_one_letter_code
_entity_poly.pdbx_strand_id
1 'polypeptide(L)'
;MKVHIGLNSTDLSKSINFYGKLFNVEPVKVKEDYAKFLLENPELNFTLNVVDEVYGNQVGHFGFQVENREEVFQHKDRLEKEGFFAREEMDVTCCYATQDKFWVTDPDGNEWEFFYTKKD
;
A
#
# COMPACT_ATOMS: atom_id res chain seq x y z
N MET A 1 -3.02 -20.69 2.65
CA MET A 1 -3.17 -19.67 3.70
C MET A 1 -2.94 -18.30 3.08
N LYS A 2 -3.80 -17.36 3.31
CA LYS A 2 -3.63 -16.00 2.83
C LYS A 2 -3.82 -14.99 3.95
N VAL A 3 -3.13 -13.86 3.84
CA VAL A 3 -3.31 -12.77 4.79
C VAL A 3 -4.61 -12.04 4.47
N HIS A 4 -5.34 -11.65 5.49
CA HIS A 4 -6.53 -10.83 5.36
C HIS A 4 -6.32 -9.53 6.13
N ILE A 5 -6.53 -8.39 5.46
CA ILE A 5 -6.43 -7.07 6.06
C ILE A 5 -7.72 -6.32 5.77
N GLY A 6 -8.34 -5.78 6.81
CA GLY A 6 -9.48 -4.89 6.65
C GLY A 6 -9.12 -3.51 7.16
N LEU A 7 -9.31 -2.48 6.33
CA LEU A 7 -9.10 -1.09 6.71
C LEU A 7 -10.39 -0.30 6.64
N ASN A 8 -10.49 0.68 7.49
CA ASN A 8 -11.60 1.63 7.47
C ASN A 8 -11.30 2.76 6.48
N SER A 9 -12.32 3.23 5.79
CA SER A 9 -12.20 4.28 4.80
C SER A 9 -13.30 5.31 5.02
N THR A 10 -12.95 6.59 4.92
CA THR A 10 -13.92 7.68 5.02
C THR A 10 -14.48 8.06 3.65
N ASP A 11 -13.86 7.61 2.56
CA ASP A 11 -14.31 7.88 1.20
C ASP A 11 -13.99 6.66 0.33
N LEU A 12 -14.97 5.81 0.10
CA LEU A 12 -14.77 4.54 -0.57
C LEU A 12 -14.25 4.71 -2.00
N SER A 13 -14.78 5.67 -2.76
CA SER A 13 -14.33 5.91 -4.14
C SER A 13 -12.86 6.27 -4.20
N LYS A 14 -12.40 7.15 -3.32
CA LYS A 14 -10.99 7.55 -3.26
C LYS A 14 -10.11 6.38 -2.85
N SER A 15 -10.56 5.60 -1.86
CA SER A 15 -9.80 4.44 -1.39
C SER A 15 -9.72 3.35 -2.45
N ILE A 16 -10.80 3.09 -3.18
CA ILE A 16 -10.79 2.12 -4.28
C ILE A 16 -9.79 2.57 -5.35
N ASN A 17 -9.79 3.86 -5.70
CA ASN A 17 -8.85 4.38 -6.69
C ASN A 17 -7.40 4.17 -6.23
N PHE A 18 -7.13 4.54 -4.98
CA PHE A 18 -5.77 4.39 -4.42
C PHE A 18 -5.34 2.92 -4.41
N TYR A 19 -6.14 2.04 -3.81
CA TYR A 19 -5.76 0.63 -3.65
C TYR A 19 -5.76 -0.14 -4.97
N GLY A 20 -6.66 0.19 -5.88
CA GLY A 20 -6.63 -0.39 -7.22
C GLY A 20 -5.32 -0.10 -7.95
N LYS A 21 -4.81 1.13 -7.80
CA LYS A 21 -3.54 1.53 -8.41
C LYS A 21 -2.35 0.95 -7.64
N LEU A 22 -2.39 1.01 -6.31
CA LEU A 22 -1.32 0.46 -5.48
C LEU A 22 -1.09 -1.01 -5.75
N PHE A 23 -2.17 -1.80 -5.75
CA PHE A 23 -2.11 -3.25 -5.97
C PHE A 23 -2.11 -3.62 -7.45
N ASN A 24 -2.41 -2.68 -8.33
CA ASN A 24 -2.53 -2.89 -9.76
C ASN A 24 -3.55 -3.99 -10.11
N VAL A 25 -4.69 -3.97 -9.43
CA VAL A 25 -5.82 -4.89 -9.65
C VAL A 25 -7.13 -4.14 -9.50
N GLU A 26 -8.19 -4.67 -10.09
CA GLU A 26 -9.54 -4.17 -9.87
C GLU A 26 -10.15 -4.86 -8.65
N PRO A 27 -11.05 -4.18 -7.92
CA PRO A 27 -11.74 -4.85 -6.83
C PRO A 27 -12.66 -5.96 -7.37
N VAL A 28 -12.74 -7.07 -6.65
CA VAL A 28 -13.61 -8.19 -7.03
C VAL A 28 -15.04 -8.03 -6.53
N LYS A 29 -15.24 -7.11 -5.58
CA LYS A 29 -16.56 -6.83 -5.03
C LYS A 29 -16.62 -5.38 -4.58
N VAL A 30 -17.69 -4.68 -4.95
CA VAL A 30 -17.95 -3.31 -4.49
C VAL A 30 -19.42 -3.21 -4.09
N LYS A 31 -19.65 -2.72 -2.87
CA LYS A 31 -20.97 -2.39 -2.34
C LYS A 31 -20.97 -0.93 -1.94
N GLU A 32 -22.09 -0.43 -1.47
CA GLU A 32 -22.21 0.98 -1.06
C GLU A 32 -21.22 1.35 0.05
N ASP A 33 -20.96 0.42 0.96
CA ASP A 33 -20.12 0.64 2.15
C ASP A 33 -18.93 -0.31 2.26
N TYR A 34 -18.55 -0.97 1.16
CA TYR A 34 -17.58 -2.06 1.23
C TYR A 34 -16.91 -2.31 -0.12
N ALA A 35 -15.63 -2.64 -0.11
CA ALA A 35 -14.91 -3.12 -1.29
C ALA A 35 -13.95 -4.23 -0.90
N LYS A 36 -13.72 -5.17 -1.82
CA LYS A 36 -12.79 -6.27 -1.62
C LYS A 36 -11.85 -6.40 -2.80
N PHE A 37 -10.56 -6.54 -2.51
CA PHE A 37 -9.51 -6.84 -3.48
C PHE A 37 -8.91 -8.20 -3.14
N LEU A 38 -8.64 -8.99 -4.14
CA LEU A 38 -7.93 -10.26 -3.98
C LEU A 38 -6.65 -10.21 -4.81
N LEU A 39 -5.51 -10.39 -4.14
CA LEU A 39 -4.20 -10.43 -4.77
C LEU A 39 -3.68 -11.87 -4.76
N GLU A 40 -2.88 -12.20 -5.76
CA GLU A 40 -2.25 -13.52 -5.83
C GLU A 40 -0.77 -13.48 -5.44
N ASN A 41 -0.10 -12.36 -5.68
CA ASN A 41 1.32 -12.21 -5.34
C ASN A 41 1.57 -10.82 -4.76
N PRO A 42 1.64 -10.67 -3.46
CA PRO A 42 1.42 -11.71 -2.43
C PRO A 42 -0.05 -12.11 -2.32
N GLU A 43 -0.30 -13.31 -1.77
CA GLU A 43 -1.68 -13.71 -1.50
C GLU A 43 -2.28 -12.84 -0.40
N LEU A 44 -3.30 -12.08 -0.76
CA LEU A 44 -3.88 -11.11 0.15
C LEU A 44 -5.37 -10.93 -0.14
N ASN A 45 -6.17 -11.03 0.90
CA ASN A 45 -7.57 -10.65 0.89
C ASN A 45 -7.65 -9.30 1.60
N PHE A 46 -7.90 -8.23 0.84
CA PHE A 46 -7.89 -6.88 1.35
C PHE A 46 -9.29 -6.27 1.23
N THR A 47 -9.83 -5.77 2.34
CA THR A 47 -11.16 -5.18 2.34
C THR A 47 -11.14 -3.76 2.87
N LEU A 48 -12.08 -2.95 2.37
CA LEU A 48 -12.34 -1.60 2.82
C LEU A 48 -13.76 -1.54 3.35
N ASN A 49 -13.93 -0.92 4.51
CA ASN A 49 -15.24 -0.71 5.12
C ASN A 49 -15.42 0.78 5.36
N VAL A 50 -16.57 1.32 4.95
CA VAL A 50 -16.84 2.74 5.12
C VAL A 50 -17.20 3.05 6.56
N VAL A 51 -16.57 4.08 7.10
CA VAL A 51 -16.83 4.63 8.43
C VAL A 51 -16.93 6.15 8.32
N ASP A 52 -17.53 6.79 9.33
CA ASP A 52 -17.68 8.25 9.34
C ASP A 52 -16.34 8.95 9.56
N GLU A 53 -15.51 8.41 10.45
CA GLU A 53 -14.23 9.01 10.82
C GLU A 53 -13.19 7.94 11.09
N VAL A 54 -11.94 8.27 10.79
CA VAL A 54 -10.79 7.42 11.13
C VAL A 54 -9.98 8.16 12.20
N TYR A 55 -9.83 7.52 13.35
CA TYR A 55 -9.08 8.08 14.48
C TYR A 55 -7.79 7.32 14.65
N GLY A 56 -6.68 7.97 14.48
CA GLY A 56 -5.40 7.42 14.81
C GLY A 56 -5.16 6.04 14.21
N ASN A 57 -3.96 5.64 14.12
CA ASN A 57 -3.58 4.39 13.53
C ASN A 57 -2.71 3.62 14.51
N GLN A 58 -3.12 2.43 14.90
CA GLN A 58 -2.31 1.57 15.76
C GLN A 58 -1.30 0.76 14.97
N VAL A 59 -1.41 0.76 13.65
CA VAL A 59 -0.44 0.16 12.75
C VAL A 59 0.55 1.25 12.35
N GLY A 60 1.85 0.96 12.48
CA GLY A 60 2.88 1.94 12.09
C GLY A 60 2.85 2.19 10.58
N HIS A 61 2.90 1.12 9.80
CA HIS A 61 2.84 1.19 8.35
C HIS A 61 2.61 -0.20 7.77
N PHE A 62 2.32 -0.24 6.48
CA PHE A 62 2.27 -1.47 5.68
C PHE A 62 3.35 -1.40 4.61
N GLY A 63 3.66 -2.51 3.99
CA GLY A 63 4.61 -2.47 2.89
C GLY A 63 4.78 -3.77 2.15
N PHE A 64 5.53 -3.66 1.06
CA PHE A 64 5.93 -4.79 0.25
C PHE A 64 7.45 -4.82 0.16
N GLN A 65 8.03 -5.93 0.51
CA GLN A 65 9.45 -6.15 0.29
C GLN A 65 9.64 -6.70 -1.12
N VAL A 66 10.45 -6.01 -1.91
CA VAL A 66 10.75 -6.43 -3.27
C VAL A 66 12.14 -7.07 -3.32
N GLU A 67 12.44 -7.74 -4.43
CA GLU A 67 13.65 -8.57 -4.52
C GLU A 67 14.89 -7.81 -4.99
N ASN A 68 14.71 -6.66 -5.63
CA ASN A 68 15.83 -5.87 -6.12
C ASN A 68 15.48 -4.38 -6.17
N ARG A 69 16.51 -3.55 -6.36
CA ARG A 69 16.38 -2.11 -6.36
C ARG A 69 15.53 -1.59 -7.54
N GLU A 70 15.65 -2.23 -8.69
CA GLU A 70 14.88 -1.82 -9.87
C GLU A 70 13.38 -1.92 -9.64
N GLU A 71 12.94 -2.91 -8.87
CA GLU A 71 11.51 -3.02 -8.55
C GLU A 71 11.01 -1.86 -7.72
N VAL A 72 11.84 -1.31 -6.83
CA VAL A 72 11.49 -0.10 -6.07
C VAL A 72 11.18 1.02 -7.04
N PHE A 73 12.07 1.26 -8.00
CA PHE A 73 11.89 2.33 -8.99
C PHE A 73 10.72 2.07 -9.94
N GLN A 74 10.52 0.82 -10.35
CA GLN A 74 9.41 0.47 -11.23
C GLN A 74 8.06 0.77 -10.57
N HIS A 75 7.89 0.39 -9.32
CA HIS A 75 6.66 0.68 -8.58
C HIS A 75 6.49 2.17 -8.33
N LYS A 76 7.57 2.85 -7.99
CA LYS A 76 7.55 4.30 -7.78
C LYS A 76 7.09 5.03 -9.05
N ASP A 77 7.70 4.71 -10.19
CA ASP A 77 7.38 5.36 -11.48
C ASP A 77 5.93 5.10 -11.87
N ARG A 78 5.44 3.87 -11.74
CA ARG A 78 4.05 3.58 -12.11
C ARG A 78 3.05 4.33 -11.25
N LEU A 79 3.32 4.46 -9.94
CA LEU A 79 2.41 5.16 -9.03
C LEU A 79 2.47 6.68 -9.24
N GLU A 80 3.65 7.23 -9.51
CA GLU A 80 3.77 8.65 -9.84
C GLU A 80 3.03 9.00 -11.14
N LYS A 81 3.08 8.12 -12.12
CA LYS A 81 2.31 8.30 -13.38
C LYS A 81 0.81 8.29 -13.13
N GLU A 82 0.36 7.62 -12.08
CA GLU A 82 -1.05 7.60 -11.68
C GLU A 82 -1.42 8.81 -10.81
N GLY A 83 -0.47 9.69 -10.52
CA GLY A 83 -0.72 10.92 -9.79
C GLY A 83 -0.49 10.86 -8.28
N PHE A 84 0.09 9.77 -7.76
CA PHE A 84 0.38 9.68 -6.34
C PHE A 84 1.74 10.26 -6.03
N PHE A 85 1.84 10.97 -4.90
CA PHE A 85 3.11 11.46 -4.42
C PHE A 85 3.89 10.31 -3.77
N ALA A 86 5.10 10.07 -4.26
CA ALA A 86 5.97 9.03 -3.73
C ALA A 86 7.20 9.66 -3.08
N ARG A 87 7.36 9.45 -1.77
CA ARG A 87 8.50 9.96 -1.02
C ARG A 87 9.62 8.92 -1.01
N GLU A 88 10.73 9.24 -1.62
CA GLU A 88 11.86 8.34 -1.78
C GLU A 88 12.86 8.44 -0.62
N GLU A 89 13.36 7.29 -0.16
CA GLU A 89 14.43 7.21 0.83
C GLU A 89 15.43 6.15 0.38
N MET A 90 16.63 6.58 -0.01
CA MET A 90 17.68 5.68 -0.49
C MET A 90 18.79 5.54 0.53
N ASP A 91 19.40 4.35 0.59
CA ASP A 91 20.50 4.03 1.50
C ASP A 91 20.20 4.32 2.98
N VAL A 92 18.95 4.12 3.39
CA VAL A 92 18.57 4.36 4.78
C VAL A 92 18.82 3.11 5.63
N THR A 93 19.28 3.31 6.86
CA THR A 93 19.40 2.25 7.83
C THR A 93 18.12 2.21 8.65
N CYS A 94 17.40 1.10 8.56
CA CYS A 94 16.16 0.89 9.29
C CYS A 94 16.12 -0.54 9.78
N CYS A 95 15.72 -0.73 11.05
CA CYS A 95 15.60 -2.06 11.62
C CYS A 95 16.88 -2.89 11.46
N TYR A 96 18.04 -2.24 11.60
CA TYR A 96 19.37 -2.86 11.49
C TYR A 96 19.72 -3.31 10.06
N ALA A 97 19.01 -2.80 9.05
CA ALA A 97 19.28 -3.12 7.65
C ALA A 97 19.42 -1.85 6.82
N THR A 98 20.16 -1.92 5.72
CA THR A 98 20.26 -0.83 4.75
C THR A 98 19.26 -1.07 3.63
N GLN A 99 18.42 -0.09 3.37
CA GLN A 99 17.28 -0.24 2.46
C GLN A 99 17.16 0.92 1.48
N ASP A 100 16.61 0.61 0.32
CA ASP A 100 16.06 1.60 -0.61
C ASP A 100 14.55 1.45 -0.57
N LYS A 101 13.82 2.55 -0.52
CA LYS A 101 12.37 2.51 -0.41
C LYS A 101 11.72 3.79 -0.91
N PHE A 102 10.41 3.69 -1.13
CA PHE A 102 9.57 4.88 -1.24
C PHE A 102 8.25 4.64 -0.50
N TRP A 103 7.59 5.73 -0.18
CA TRP A 103 6.35 5.74 0.59
C TRP A 103 5.24 6.38 -0.21
N VAL A 104 4.04 5.84 -0.09
CA VAL A 104 2.79 6.48 -0.52
C VAL A 104 1.79 6.40 0.61
N THR A 105 0.86 7.35 0.64
CA THR A 105 -0.12 7.47 1.73
C THR A 105 -1.52 7.33 1.14
N ASP A 106 -2.36 6.50 1.77
CA ASP A 106 -3.73 6.33 1.33
C ASP A 106 -4.58 7.55 1.73
N PRO A 107 -5.84 7.65 1.26
CA PRO A 107 -6.68 8.82 1.58
C PRO A 107 -6.97 9.04 3.06
N ASP A 108 -6.83 8.03 3.89
CA ASP A 108 -7.09 8.11 5.34
C ASP A 108 -5.82 8.15 6.18
N GLY A 109 -4.66 8.34 5.55
CA GLY A 109 -3.39 8.51 6.26
C GLY A 109 -2.60 7.25 6.53
N ASN A 110 -3.02 6.11 5.98
CA ASN A 110 -2.24 4.88 6.12
C ASN A 110 -1.04 4.93 5.19
N GLU A 111 0.14 4.65 5.73
CA GLU A 111 1.37 4.69 4.96
C GLU A 111 1.77 3.30 4.46
N TRP A 112 2.16 3.26 3.19
CA TRP A 112 2.63 2.06 2.52
C TRP A 112 4.02 2.30 1.96
N GLU A 113 4.93 1.32 2.14
CA GLU A 113 6.25 1.38 1.53
C GLU A 113 6.49 0.22 0.59
N PHE A 114 7.32 0.46 -0.42
CA PHE A 114 7.97 -0.59 -1.21
C PHE A 114 9.44 -0.50 -0.89
N PHE A 115 10.05 -1.60 -0.45
CA PHE A 115 11.43 -1.54 -0.02
C PHE A 115 12.25 -2.75 -0.48
N TYR A 116 13.52 -2.50 -0.70
CA TYR A 116 14.53 -3.51 -0.98
C TYR A 116 15.60 -3.44 0.09
N THR A 117 15.91 -4.57 0.70
CA THR A 117 16.95 -4.65 1.72
C THR A 117 18.26 -5.05 1.05
N LYS A 118 19.24 -4.15 1.09
CA LYS A 118 20.57 -4.38 0.50
C LYS A 118 21.41 -5.28 1.38
N LYS A 119 21.25 -5.16 2.70
CA LYS A 119 22.06 -5.86 3.67
C LYS A 119 21.31 -5.92 5.00
N ASP A 120 21.21 -7.10 5.53
CA ASP A 120 20.62 -7.34 6.86
C ASP A 120 21.71 -7.29 7.93
#